data_3635b293aa5bae1004e284a66ea024b8
#
_entry.id   3635b293aa5bae1004e284a66ea024b8
#
_cell.length_a   1.000
_cell.length_b   1.000
_cell.length_c   1.000
_cell.angle_alpha   90.00
_cell.angle_beta   90.00
_cell.angle_gamma   90.00
#
_symmetry.space_group_name_H-M   'P 1'
#
loop_
_entity.id
_entity.type
_entity.pdbx_description
1 polymer ?
#
loop_
_entity_poly.entity_id
_entity_poly.type
_entity_poly.pdbx_seq_one_letter_code
_entity_poly.pdbx_strand_id
1 'polypeptide(L)'
;MAWRLMSSYWHSQEKWKARGLLAGVIALTLGQVYMLVLLNGWNNDFYNALQQRAFESFWPLIGQFAGFAFLHIIFAVYAVYVRQVLEIKWRKWMTDKYLDRWLGHQTYYRLQVAGQDDMDNPDQRIADDVNSFVNLTLGLFVGVLKQATSLVAFV
;
A
#
# COMPACT_ATOMS: atom_id res chain seq x y z
N MET A 1 2.47 7.02 21.02
CA MET A 1 1.79 5.70 21.18
C MET A 1 1.73 4.92 19.86
N ALA A 2 1.30 5.51 18.75
CA ALA A 2 1.20 4.86 17.43
C ALA A 2 2.50 4.22 16.92
N TRP A 3 3.67 4.86 17.09
CA TRP A 3 4.97 4.34 16.68
C TRP A 3 5.32 2.96 17.31
N ARG A 4 4.97 2.76 18.59
CA ARG A 4 5.17 1.46 19.27
C ARG A 4 4.29 0.35 18.69
N LEU A 5 3.09 0.70 18.23
CA LEU A 5 2.17 -0.25 17.59
C LEU A 5 2.68 -0.64 16.21
N MET A 6 3.16 0.34 15.44
CA MET A 6 3.75 0.12 14.12
C MET A 6 5.02 -0.73 14.21
N SER A 7 5.96 -0.36 15.11
CA SER A 7 7.25 -1.05 15.24
C SER A 7 7.13 -2.50 15.70
N SER A 8 6.09 -2.83 16.48
CA SER A 8 5.89 -4.16 17.05
C SER A 8 5.69 -5.27 16.01
N TYR A 9 5.02 -4.99 14.90
CA TYR A 9 4.83 -5.93 13.80
C TYR A 9 6.15 -6.24 13.06
N TRP A 10 6.97 -5.22 12.83
CA TRP A 10 8.24 -5.35 12.10
C TRP A 10 9.35 -6.08 12.88
N HIS A 11 9.13 -6.37 14.17
CA HIS A 11 10.04 -7.13 15.04
C HIS A 11 9.45 -8.49 15.46
N SER A 12 8.28 -8.87 14.92
CA SER A 12 7.62 -10.15 15.18
C SER A 12 8.34 -11.34 14.51
N GLN A 13 7.87 -12.55 14.78
CA GLN A 13 8.40 -13.77 14.13
C GLN A 13 8.23 -13.75 12.60
N GLU A 14 7.27 -12.97 12.09
CA GLU A 14 7.01 -12.79 10.64
C GLU A 14 7.79 -11.63 10.01
N LYS A 15 8.76 -11.05 10.70
CA LYS A 15 9.52 -9.86 10.28
C LYS A 15 10.08 -9.93 8.86
N TRP A 16 10.59 -11.10 8.45
CA TRP A 16 11.18 -11.25 7.10
C TRP A 16 10.11 -11.21 5.99
N LYS A 17 8.97 -11.88 6.21
CA LYS A 17 7.84 -11.83 5.27
C LYS A 17 7.25 -10.43 5.19
N ALA A 18 7.08 -9.76 6.33
CA ALA A 18 6.57 -8.40 6.41
C ALA A 18 7.48 -7.40 5.68
N ARG A 19 8.79 -7.46 5.95
CA ARG A 19 9.80 -6.60 5.30
C ARG A 19 9.89 -6.86 3.80
N GLY A 20 9.83 -8.14 3.37
CA GLY A 20 9.81 -8.49 1.96
C GLY A 20 8.59 -7.95 1.22
N LEU A 21 7.40 -8.05 1.82
CA LEU A 21 6.18 -7.46 1.26
C LEU A 21 6.26 -5.93 1.21
N LEU A 22 6.77 -5.28 2.25
CA LEU A 22 6.95 -3.83 2.24
C LEU A 22 7.94 -3.39 1.15
N ALA A 23 9.07 -4.07 1.02
CA ALA A 23 10.03 -3.81 -0.05
C ALA A 23 9.39 -4.00 -1.43
N GLY A 24 8.54 -5.02 -1.60
CA GLY A 24 7.75 -5.24 -2.81
C GLY A 24 6.79 -4.08 -3.10
N VAL A 25 6.06 -3.59 -2.09
CA VAL A 25 5.17 -2.42 -2.23
C VAL A 25 5.97 -1.19 -2.66
N ILE A 26 7.10 -0.92 -2.01
CA ILE A 26 7.97 0.21 -2.34
C ILE A 26 8.48 0.08 -3.78
N ALA A 27 9.06 -1.05 -4.15
CA ALA A 27 9.61 -1.28 -5.49
C ALA A 27 8.54 -1.14 -6.59
N LEU A 28 7.33 -1.69 -6.38
CA LEU A 28 6.24 -1.57 -7.33
C LEU A 28 5.70 -0.14 -7.42
N THR A 29 5.65 0.59 -6.31
CA THR A 29 5.26 2.01 -6.31
C THR A 29 6.26 2.88 -7.08
N LEU A 30 7.57 2.67 -6.85
CA LEU A 30 8.63 3.34 -7.60
C LEU A 30 8.59 2.98 -9.08
N GLY A 31 8.33 1.69 -9.41
CA GLY A 31 8.15 1.24 -10.77
C GLY A 31 6.98 1.92 -11.49
N GLN A 32 5.85 2.15 -10.79
CA GLN A 32 4.73 2.92 -11.36
C GLN A 32 5.12 4.37 -11.68
N VAL A 33 5.83 5.04 -10.78
CA VAL A 33 6.30 6.42 -11.03
C VAL A 33 7.27 6.45 -12.21
N TYR A 34 8.19 5.48 -12.28
CA TYR A 34 9.11 5.37 -13.41
C TYR A 34 8.38 5.16 -14.75
N MET A 35 7.33 4.32 -14.77
CA MET A 35 6.50 4.16 -15.95
C MET A 35 5.80 5.45 -16.39
N LEU A 36 5.36 6.29 -15.43
CA LEU A 36 4.78 7.60 -15.74
C LEU A 36 5.82 8.54 -16.37
N VAL A 37 7.08 8.51 -15.92
CA VAL A 37 8.17 9.29 -16.53
C VAL A 37 8.41 8.85 -17.99
N LEU A 38 8.45 7.53 -18.24
CA LEU A 38 8.60 7.00 -19.60
C LEU A 38 7.43 7.38 -20.51
N LEU A 39 6.20 7.32 -20.00
CA LEU A 39 5.01 7.75 -20.74
C LEU A 39 5.02 9.25 -21.02
N ASN A 40 5.54 10.07 -20.11
CA ASN A 40 5.70 11.51 -20.34
C ASN A 40 6.74 11.81 -21.44
N GLY A 41 7.89 11.10 -21.41
CA GLY A 41 8.86 11.17 -22.51
C GLY A 41 8.27 10.75 -23.84
N TRP A 42 7.57 9.61 -23.88
CA TRP A 42 6.87 9.16 -25.07
C TRP A 42 5.86 10.21 -25.60
N ASN A 43 5.12 10.90 -24.73
CA ASN A 43 4.22 11.97 -25.13
C ASN A 43 4.95 13.07 -25.92
N ASN A 44 6.11 13.51 -25.44
CA ASN A 44 6.91 14.52 -26.13
C ASN A 44 7.34 14.04 -27.53
N ASP A 45 7.81 12.79 -27.64
CA ASP A 45 8.25 12.20 -28.91
C ASP A 45 7.08 12.07 -29.87
N PHE A 46 5.91 11.66 -29.39
CA PHE A 46 4.70 11.53 -30.18
C PHE A 46 4.22 12.88 -30.73
N TYR A 47 4.15 13.93 -29.89
CA TYR A 47 3.77 15.26 -30.34
C TYR A 47 4.78 15.85 -31.35
N ASN A 48 6.09 15.64 -31.11
CA ASN A 48 7.12 16.08 -32.05
C ASN A 48 6.98 15.38 -33.42
N ALA A 49 6.71 14.07 -33.43
CA ALA A 49 6.48 13.31 -34.66
C ALA A 49 5.25 13.82 -35.44
N LEU A 50 4.16 14.17 -34.73
CA LEU A 50 2.96 14.76 -35.33
C LEU A 50 3.24 16.14 -35.93
N GLN A 51 3.96 17.01 -35.24
CA GLN A 51 4.30 18.37 -35.71
C GLN A 51 5.20 18.32 -36.95
N GLN A 52 6.14 17.38 -36.96
CA GLN A 52 7.07 17.18 -38.07
C GLN A 52 6.47 16.38 -39.25
N ARG A 53 5.21 15.93 -39.12
CA ARG A 53 4.53 15.05 -40.08
C ARG A 53 5.32 13.79 -40.42
N ALA A 54 6.07 13.27 -39.44
CA ALA A 54 6.91 12.09 -39.59
C ALA A 54 6.07 10.79 -39.49
N PHE A 55 5.29 10.51 -40.53
CA PHE A 55 4.36 9.35 -40.59
C PHE A 55 5.05 8.00 -40.42
N GLU A 56 6.32 7.89 -40.82
CA GLU A 56 7.10 6.65 -40.65
C GLU A 56 7.33 6.31 -39.16
N SER A 57 7.45 7.32 -38.30
CA SER A 57 7.67 7.15 -36.86
C SER A 57 6.39 6.86 -36.07
N PHE A 58 5.23 7.06 -36.69
CA PHE A 58 3.93 6.96 -36.02
C PHE A 58 3.63 5.54 -35.50
N TRP A 59 3.78 4.52 -36.35
CA TRP A 59 3.49 3.14 -35.99
C TRP A 59 4.43 2.57 -34.93
N PRO A 60 5.75 2.81 -34.98
CA PRO A 60 6.66 2.44 -33.90
C PRO A 60 6.30 3.10 -32.56
N LEU A 61 5.91 4.38 -32.56
CA LEU A 61 5.50 5.07 -31.33
C LEU A 61 4.21 4.50 -30.73
N ILE A 62 3.23 4.12 -31.54
CA ILE A 62 2.01 3.44 -31.07
C ILE A 62 2.34 2.08 -30.43
N GLY A 63 3.24 1.30 -31.05
CA GLY A 63 3.71 0.04 -30.50
C GLY A 63 4.43 0.22 -29.16
N GLN A 64 5.27 1.25 -29.04
CA GLN A 64 5.97 1.60 -27.82
C GLN A 64 4.98 2.02 -26.71
N PHE A 65 3.98 2.82 -27.04
CA PHE A 65 2.90 3.18 -26.12
C PHE A 65 2.17 1.94 -25.58
N ALA A 66 1.77 1.04 -26.48
CA ALA A 66 1.08 -0.19 -26.08
C ALA A 66 1.94 -1.02 -25.09
N GLY A 67 3.25 -1.11 -25.32
CA GLY A 67 4.21 -1.77 -24.43
C GLY A 67 4.29 -1.09 -23.05
N PHE A 68 4.46 0.21 -23.03
CA PHE A 68 4.53 0.99 -21.78
C PHE A 68 3.22 0.94 -21.01
N ALA A 69 2.07 1.08 -21.68
CA ALA A 69 0.75 0.98 -21.08
C ALA A 69 0.52 -0.41 -20.45
N PHE A 70 0.88 -1.47 -21.15
CA PHE A 70 0.76 -2.83 -20.66
C PHE A 70 1.63 -3.07 -19.41
N LEU A 71 2.89 -2.66 -19.44
CA LEU A 71 3.79 -2.74 -18.29
C LEU A 71 3.26 -1.91 -17.11
N HIS A 72 2.77 -0.70 -17.36
CA HIS A 72 2.18 0.13 -16.31
C HIS A 72 1.00 -0.55 -15.62
N ILE A 73 0.12 -1.19 -16.38
CA ILE A 73 -1.02 -1.96 -15.83
C ILE A 73 -0.51 -3.11 -14.96
N ILE A 74 0.50 -3.85 -15.40
CA ILE A 74 1.10 -4.93 -14.61
C ILE A 74 1.62 -4.39 -13.27
N PHE A 75 2.42 -3.32 -13.28
CA PHE A 75 2.92 -2.70 -12.05
C PHE A 75 1.77 -2.23 -11.15
N ALA A 76 0.71 -1.63 -11.71
CA ALA A 76 -0.43 -1.16 -10.96
C ALA A 76 -1.18 -2.30 -10.26
N VAL A 77 -1.48 -3.38 -10.99
CA VAL A 77 -2.19 -4.55 -10.46
C VAL A 77 -1.39 -5.22 -9.34
N TYR A 78 -0.10 -5.48 -9.59
CA TYR A 78 0.76 -6.13 -8.58
C TYR A 78 0.99 -5.23 -7.36
N ALA A 79 1.08 -3.91 -7.51
CA ALA A 79 1.21 -2.99 -6.39
C ALA A 79 -0.02 -3.05 -5.46
N VAL A 80 -1.22 -3.07 -6.03
CA VAL A 80 -2.46 -3.23 -5.26
C VAL A 80 -2.50 -4.59 -4.57
N TYR A 81 -2.18 -5.66 -5.29
CA TYR A 81 -2.19 -7.01 -4.76
C TYR A 81 -1.23 -7.18 -3.57
N VAL A 82 0.04 -6.80 -3.74
CA VAL A 82 1.06 -6.95 -2.68
C VAL A 82 0.72 -6.08 -1.47
N ARG A 83 0.20 -4.87 -1.69
CA ARG A 83 -0.29 -4.01 -0.62
C ARG A 83 -1.43 -4.66 0.17
N GLN A 84 -2.42 -5.23 -0.51
CA GLN A 84 -3.55 -5.93 0.15
C GLN A 84 -3.08 -7.15 0.95
N VAL A 85 -2.14 -7.92 0.42
CA VAL A 85 -1.55 -9.06 1.15
C VAL A 85 -0.84 -8.59 2.43
N LEU A 86 -0.08 -7.49 2.35
CA LEU A 86 0.58 -6.90 3.52
C LEU A 86 -0.45 -6.40 4.55
N GLU A 87 -1.49 -5.72 4.10
CA GLU A 87 -2.58 -5.21 4.92
C GLU A 87 -3.29 -6.35 5.69
N ILE A 88 -3.67 -7.42 5.00
CA ILE A 88 -4.34 -8.58 5.60
C ILE A 88 -3.44 -9.24 6.65
N LYS A 89 -2.15 -9.44 6.36
CA LYS A 89 -1.21 -10.08 7.30
C LYS A 89 -0.97 -9.21 8.53
N TRP A 90 -0.79 -7.91 8.34
CA TRP A 90 -0.58 -6.99 9.45
C TRP A 90 -1.84 -6.89 10.32
N ARG A 91 -3.02 -6.77 9.69
CA ARG A 91 -4.30 -6.77 10.39
C ARG A 91 -4.51 -8.03 11.20
N LYS A 92 -4.31 -9.21 10.60
CA LYS A 92 -4.42 -10.48 11.30
C LYS A 92 -3.52 -10.53 12.54
N TRP A 93 -2.23 -10.22 12.37
CA TRP A 93 -1.28 -10.23 13.48
C TRP A 93 -1.67 -9.26 14.61
N MET A 94 -2.15 -8.06 14.28
CA MET A 94 -2.61 -7.11 15.29
C MET A 94 -3.85 -7.61 16.01
N THR A 95 -4.83 -8.10 15.28
CA THR A 95 -6.08 -8.62 15.86
C THR A 95 -5.80 -9.79 16.81
N ASP A 96 -5.01 -10.77 16.39
CA ASP A 96 -4.60 -11.90 17.24
C ASP A 96 -3.94 -11.39 18.53
N LYS A 97 -2.99 -10.47 18.42
CA LYS A 97 -2.28 -9.91 19.58
C LYS A 97 -3.18 -9.15 20.56
N TYR A 98 -4.19 -8.42 20.06
CA TYR A 98 -5.12 -7.70 20.92
C TYR A 98 -6.15 -8.63 21.56
N LEU A 99 -6.65 -9.61 20.83
CA LEU A 99 -7.55 -10.62 21.34
C LEU A 99 -6.89 -11.46 22.45
N ASP A 100 -5.64 -11.90 22.25
CA ASP A 100 -4.89 -12.63 23.26
C ASP A 100 -4.75 -11.84 24.58
N ARG A 101 -4.50 -10.53 24.49
CA ARG A 101 -4.42 -9.66 25.66
C ARG A 101 -5.77 -9.47 26.35
N TRP A 102 -6.83 -9.35 25.54
CA TRP A 102 -8.18 -9.14 26.04
C TRP A 102 -8.71 -10.39 26.75
N LEU A 103 -8.46 -11.56 26.18
CA LEU A 103 -8.86 -12.85 26.75
C LEU A 103 -7.95 -13.28 27.92
N GLY A 104 -6.64 -13.06 27.81
CA GLY A 104 -5.63 -13.60 28.72
C GLY A 104 -5.62 -13.02 30.14
N HIS A 105 -6.18 -11.84 30.37
CA HIS A 105 -6.17 -11.16 31.69
C HIS A 105 -7.55 -11.10 32.36
N GLN A 106 -8.52 -11.92 31.95
CA GLN A 106 -9.90 -11.86 32.43
C GLN A 106 -10.49 -10.44 32.38
N THR A 107 -9.95 -9.59 31.47
CA THR A 107 -10.37 -8.20 31.32
C THR A 107 -11.83 -8.14 30.90
N TYR A 108 -12.26 -9.06 30.07
CA TYR A 108 -13.67 -9.29 29.73
C TYR A 108 -14.55 -9.43 30.98
N TYR A 109 -14.19 -10.34 31.90
CA TYR A 109 -14.96 -10.59 33.12
C TYR A 109 -14.98 -9.38 34.05
N ARG A 110 -13.85 -8.69 34.21
CA ARG A 110 -13.74 -7.47 35.03
C ARG A 110 -14.60 -6.33 34.51
N LEU A 111 -14.67 -6.13 33.19
CA LEU A 111 -15.49 -5.11 32.58
C LEU A 111 -16.98 -5.42 32.74
N GLN A 112 -17.37 -6.68 32.60
CA GLN A 112 -18.74 -7.14 32.76
C GLN A 112 -19.22 -7.01 34.23
N VAL A 113 -18.36 -7.32 35.19
CA VAL A 113 -18.64 -7.16 36.64
C VAL A 113 -18.63 -5.70 37.09
N ALA A 114 -17.85 -4.81 36.41
CA ALA A 114 -17.80 -3.40 36.71
C ALA A 114 -19.01 -2.60 36.22
N GLY A 115 -20.02 -3.26 35.60
CA GLY A 115 -21.27 -2.61 35.18
C GLY A 115 -21.11 -1.60 34.05
N GLN A 116 -20.01 -1.64 33.30
CA GLN A 116 -19.83 -0.86 32.08
C GLN A 116 -20.47 -1.60 30.90
N ASP A 117 -21.78 -1.84 31.01
CA ASP A 117 -22.60 -2.50 29.97
C ASP A 117 -22.77 -1.62 28.70
N ASP A 118 -22.17 -0.43 28.69
CA ASP A 118 -22.29 0.54 27.59
C ASP A 118 -21.25 0.33 26.46
N MET A 119 -20.40 -0.70 26.55
CA MET A 119 -19.48 -1.05 25.45
C MET A 119 -20.10 -2.13 24.57
N ASP A 120 -20.92 -1.66 23.63
CA ASP A 120 -21.48 -2.49 22.55
C ASP A 120 -20.37 -3.16 21.74
N ASN A 121 -20.30 -4.51 21.81
CA ASN A 121 -19.41 -5.38 21.04
C ASN A 121 -17.92 -4.98 20.99
N PRO A 122 -17.15 -5.11 22.09
CA PRO A 122 -15.74 -4.70 22.14
C PRO A 122 -14.83 -5.45 21.13
N ASP A 123 -15.16 -6.68 20.81
CA ASP A 123 -14.46 -7.53 19.82
C ASP A 123 -14.59 -6.96 18.41
N GLN A 124 -15.78 -6.55 18.00
CA GLN A 124 -16.03 -5.89 16.71
C GLN A 124 -15.28 -4.55 16.64
N ARG A 125 -15.33 -3.76 17.71
CA ARG A 125 -14.63 -2.48 17.77
C ARG A 125 -13.12 -2.63 17.63
N ILE A 126 -12.53 -3.63 18.30
CA ILE A 126 -11.10 -3.95 18.14
C ILE A 126 -10.79 -4.29 16.67
N ALA A 127 -11.61 -5.11 16.03
CA ALA A 127 -11.42 -5.50 14.63
C ALA A 127 -11.50 -4.30 13.68
N ASP A 128 -12.47 -3.41 13.88
CA ASP A 128 -12.68 -2.23 13.05
C ASP A 128 -11.58 -1.17 13.25
N ASP A 129 -11.16 -0.92 14.50
CA ASP A 129 -10.09 0.02 14.82
C ASP A 129 -8.75 -0.47 14.25
N VAL A 130 -8.44 -1.76 14.37
CA VAL A 130 -7.23 -2.36 13.78
C VAL A 130 -7.26 -2.27 12.26
N ASN A 131 -8.40 -2.55 11.63
CA ASN A 131 -8.56 -2.43 10.18
C ASN A 131 -8.30 -1.00 9.71
N SER A 132 -8.95 -0.04 10.35
CA SER A 132 -8.81 1.39 10.04
C SER A 132 -7.37 1.87 10.24
N PHE A 133 -6.74 1.48 11.33
CA PHE A 133 -5.35 1.85 11.64
C PHE A 133 -4.36 1.33 10.58
N VAL A 134 -4.46 0.06 10.22
CA VAL A 134 -3.54 -0.56 9.24
C VAL A 134 -3.75 0.05 7.86
N ASN A 135 -5.00 0.19 7.43
CA ASN A 135 -5.33 0.75 6.12
C ASN A 135 -4.87 2.20 5.97
N LEU A 136 -5.18 3.05 6.96
CA LEU A 136 -4.76 4.45 6.96
C LEU A 136 -3.24 4.59 7.01
N THR A 137 -2.55 3.80 7.83
CA THR A 137 -1.09 3.85 7.95
C THR A 137 -0.41 3.46 6.64
N LEU A 138 -0.82 2.35 6.01
CA LEU A 138 -0.27 1.93 4.72
C LEU A 138 -0.67 2.90 3.61
N GLY A 139 -1.90 3.41 3.64
CA GLY A 139 -2.38 4.39 2.68
C GLY A 139 -1.56 5.68 2.70
N LEU A 140 -1.33 6.24 3.88
CA LEU A 140 -0.49 7.42 4.07
C LEU A 140 0.95 7.17 3.64
N PHE A 141 1.54 6.05 4.06
CA PHE A 141 2.92 5.72 3.72
C PHE A 141 3.12 5.61 2.19
N VAL A 142 2.28 4.82 1.52
CA VAL A 142 2.36 4.64 0.06
C VAL A 142 2.03 5.94 -0.68
N GLY A 143 1.03 6.69 -0.18
CA GLY A 143 0.65 7.99 -0.75
C GLY A 143 1.79 9.00 -0.69
N VAL A 144 2.40 9.19 0.47
CA VAL A 144 3.54 10.10 0.66
C VAL A 144 4.72 9.65 -0.20
N LEU A 145 5.05 8.35 -0.21
CA LEU A 145 6.13 7.81 -1.03
C LEU A 145 5.90 8.12 -2.52
N LYS A 146 4.70 7.85 -3.03
CA LYS A 146 4.34 8.09 -4.42
C LYS A 146 4.44 9.57 -4.77
N GLN A 147 3.88 10.46 -3.95
CA GLN A 147 3.90 11.90 -4.21
C GLN A 147 5.31 12.49 -4.12
N ALA A 148 6.10 12.10 -3.10
CA ALA A 148 7.47 12.55 -2.98
C ALA A 148 8.34 12.09 -4.17
N THR A 149 8.20 10.82 -4.57
CA THR A 149 8.93 10.30 -5.74
C THR A 149 8.49 10.98 -7.03
N SER A 150 7.19 11.21 -7.22
CA SER A 150 6.68 11.94 -8.38
C SER A 150 7.21 13.37 -8.42
N LEU A 151 7.23 14.07 -7.28
CA LEU A 151 7.78 15.41 -7.19
C LEU A 151 9.24 15.45 -7.66
N VAL A 152 10.07 14.52 -7.15
CA VAL A 152 11.50 14.44 -7.56
C VAL A 152 11.67 14.05 -9.02
N ALA A 153 10.78 13.22 -9.56
CA ALA A 153 10.87 12.73 -10.94
C ALA A 153 10.45 13.76 -12.00
N PHE A 154 9.63 14.75 -11.62
CA PHE A 154 9.05 15.74 -12.55
C PHE A 154 9.55 17.19 -12.29
N VAL A 155 10.48 17.40 -11.36
CA VAL A 155 11.21 18.64 -11.15
C VAL A 155 12.53 18.61 -11.93
#